data_d8617f695f79278de16a7934d20f7fb8
#
_entry.id   d8617f695f79278de16a7934d20f7fb8
#
_cell.length_a   1.000
_cell.length_b   1.000
_cell.length_c   1.000
_cell.angle_alpha   90.00
_cell.angle_beta   90.00
_cell.angle_gamma   90.00
#
_symmetry.space_group_name_H-M   'P 1'
#
loop_
_entity.id
_entity.type
_entity.pdbx_description
1 polymer ?
#
loop_
_entity_poly.entity_id
_entity_poly.type
_entity_poly.pdbx_seq_one_letter_code
_entity_poly.pdbx_strand_id
1 'polypeptide(L)'
;MVVAADSGIHSFADLRGKRIGVAGGPVDKGWLLFRAYSKEKLGVDLAEISKVKYAAPPLLNHLLLNGQLDAVINYWHYNARLLGEGMRSLVSTEQLLNALGFDKKVPMLGWVFDRAQAESRRELMNAFFAASFEAKALLARSDKEWDTIRPLLKATNDQVFVALRDAYRTGIPDALSQEDAQAIRKIYDILYPPLNQGVAAESDTPVMMRAKNSEPSKRNNNNKFDEGMFWWQFLRPQES
;
A
#
# COMPACT_ATOMS: atom_id res chain seq x y z
N MET A 1 0.67 -8.75 5.60
CA MET A 1 -0.39 -9.61 6.18
C MET A 1 -0.07 -9.87 7.64
N VAL A 2 -1.08 -9.78 8.51
CA VAL A 2 -0.94 -9.99 9.96
C VAL A 2 -1.81 -11.17 10.40
N VAL A 3 -1.32 -11.97 11.34
CA VAL A 3 -1.99 -13.13 11.93
C VAL A 3 -1.84 -13.10 13.45
N ALA A 4 -2.63 -13.89 14.18
CA ALA A 4 -2.45 -14.05 15.63
C ALA A 4 -1.06 -14.64 15.94
N ALA A 5 -0.45 -14.22 17.06
CA ALA A 5 0.90 -14.66 17.42
C ALA A 5 1.01 -16.18 17.60
N ASP A 6 -0.01 -16.78 18.16
CA ASP A 6 -0.14 -18.22 18.47
C ASP A 6 -0.78 -19.03 17.32
N SER A 7 -1.11 -18.38 16.18
CA SER A 7 -1.69 -19.10 15.04
C SER A 7 -0.68 -20.07 14.42
N GLY A 8 -1.16 -21.22 13.96
CA GLY A 8 -0.36 -22.19 13.20
C GLY A 8 -0.09 -21.76 11.74
N ILE A 9 -0.32 -20.48 11.37
CA ILE A 9 -0.10 -19.97 10.02
C ILE A 9 1.32 -19.42 9.94
N HIS A 10 2.24 -20.14 9.33
CA HIS A 10 3.66 -19.75 9.22
C HIS A 10 4.08 -19.48 7.77
N SER A 11 3.25 -19.87 6.79
CA SER A 11 3.52 -19.73 5.37
C SER A 11 2.24 -19.39 4.58
N PHE A 12 2.38 -19.04 3.30
CA PHE A 12 1.23 -18.86 2.40
C PHE A 12 0.44 -20.15 2.17
N ALA A 13 1.09 -21.32 2.24
CA ALA A 13 0.41 -22.60 2.07
C ALA A 13 -0.62 -22.84 3.19
N ASP A 14 -0.35 -22.34 4.39
CA ASP A 14 -1.24 -22.48 5.56
C ASP A 14 -2.50 -21.61 5.45
N LEU A 15 -2.57 -20.71 4.46
CA LEU A 15 -3.73 -19.86 4.21
C LEU A 15 -4.87 -20.57 3.50
N ARG A 16 -4.66 -21.81 3.03
CA ARG A 16 -5.71 -22.61 2.38
C ARG A 16 -6.89 -22.82 3.35
N GLY A 17 -8.09 -22.43 2.90
CA GLY A 17 -9.33 -22.53 3.67
C GLY A 17 -9.47 -21.49 4.81
N LYS A 18 -8.47 -20.64 5.04
CA LYS A 18 -8.48 -19.63 6.11
C LYS A 18 -9.34 -18.43 5.74
N ARG A 19 -9.83 -17.75 6.78
CA ARG A 19 -10.63 -16.52 6.69
C ARG A 19 -9.69 -15.32 6.63
N ILE A 20 -9.63 -14.67 5.48
CA ILE A 20 -8.74 -13.52 5.25
C ILE A 20 -9.57 -12.24 5.15
N GLY A 21 -9.30 -11.27 6.02
CA GLY A 21 -9.86 -9.94 5.92
C GLY A 21 -9.01 -9.04 5.03
N VAL A 22 -9.65 -8.29 4.14
CA VAL A 22 -8.97 -7.39 3.19
C VAL A 22 -9.60 -6.00 3.24
N ALA A 23 -8.77 -4.98 3.49
CA ALA A 23 -9.16 -3.57 3.40
C ALA A 23 -9.14 -3.09 1.94
N GLY A 24 -9.97 -2.08 1.61
CA GLY A 24 -9.96 -1.46 0.29
C GLY A 24 -10.70 -2.22 -0.81
N GLY A 25 -11.16 -3.44 -0.55
CA GLY A 25 -11.97 -4.23 -1.49
C GLY A 25 -11.15 -5.06 -2.49
N PRO A 26 -11.83 -5.67 -3.49
CA PRO A 26 -11.22 -6.66 -4.39
C PRO A 26 -10.16 -6.09 -5.33
N VAL A 27 -10.14 -4.78 -5.53
CA VAL A 27 -9.19 -4.06 -6.41
C VAL A 27 -8.10 -3.31 -5.61
N ASP A 28 -8.02 -3.52 -4.30
CA ASP A 28 -6.95 -2.92 -3.49
C ASP A 28 -5.57 -3.42 -3.97
N LYS A 29 -4.63 -2.48 -4.15
CA LYS A 29 -3.30 -2.80 -4.67
C LYS A 29 -2.52 -3.78 -3.79
N GLY A 30 -2.68 -3.69 -2.46
CA GLY A 30 -2.07 -4.62 -1.53
C GLY A 30 -2.62 -6.03 -1.74
N TRP A 31 -3.95 -6.16 -1.80
CA TRP A 31 -4.60 -7.44 -2.08
C TRP A 31 -4.15 -8.05 -3.41
N LEU A 32 -4.12 -7.24 -4.49
CA LEU A 32 -3.66 -7.70 -5.81
C LEU A 32 -2.21 -8.17 -5.78
N LEU A 33 -1.33 -7.52 -5.01
CA LEU A 33 0.05 -7.96 -4.79
C LEU A 33 0.13 -9.33 -4.10
N PHE A 34 -0.67 -9.56 -3.06
CA PHE A 34 -0.74 -10.85 -2.38
C PHE A 34 -1.22 -11.96 -3.32
N ARG A 35 -2.20 -11.67 -4.19
CA ARG A 35 -2.69 -12.62 -5.21
C ARG A 35 -1.61 -12.92 -6.26
N ALA A 36 -0.94 -11.89 -6.78
CA ALA A 36 0.14 -12.05 -7.75
C ALA A 36 1.27 -12.91 -7.17
N TYR A 37 1.68 -12.64 -5.94
CA TYR A 37 2.69 -13.44 -5.24
C TYR A 37 2.24 -14.90 -5.08
N SER A 38 1.01 -15.14 -4.66
CA SER A 38 0.47 -16.49 -4.49
C SER A 38 0.48 -17.28 -5.80
N LYS A 39 0.08 -16.65 -6.91
CA LYS A 39 0.15 -17.25 -8.25
C LYS A 39 1.59 -17.59 -8.65
N GLU A 40 2.51 -16.67 -8.44
CA GLU A 40 3.93 -16.83 -8.78
C GLU A 40 4.60 -17.95 -7.96
N LYS A 41 4.36 -18.00 -6.66
CA LYS A 41 5.08 -18.90 -5.74
C LYS A 41 4.39 -20.23 -5.49
N LEU A 42 3.06 -20.29 -5.56
CA LEU A 42 2.27 -21.49 -5.26
C LEU A 42 1.50 -22.03 -6.48
N GLY A 43 1.52 -21.31 -7.60
CA GLY A 43 0.75 -21.68 -8.80
C GLY A 43 -0.76 -21.52 -8.66
N VAL A 44 -1.25 -20.92 -7.55
CA VAL A 44 -2.69 -20.77 -7.26
C VAL A 44 -3.01 -19.36 -6.77
N ASP A 45 -4.22 -18.90 -7.07
CA ASP A 45 -4.68 -17.60 -6.59
C ASP A 45 -5.12 -17.69 -5.11
N LEU A 46 -4.62 -16.77 -4.29
CA LEU A 46 -5.01 -16.70 -2.89
C LEU A 46 -6.53 -16.52 -2.70
N ALA A 47 -7.20 -15.85 -3.64
CA ALA A 47 -8.65 -15.68 -3.63
C ALA A 47 -9.41 -17.01 -3.81
N GLU A 48 -8.84 -17.97 -4.53
CA GLU A 48 -9.46 -19.28 -4.80
C GLU A 48 -9.28 -20.24 -3.63
N ILE A 49 -8.18 -20.12 -2.91
CA ILE A 49 -7.83 -21.07 -1.84
C ILE A 49 -8.22 -20.61 -0.43
N SER A 50 -8.71 -19.38 -0.27
CA SER A 50 -9.07 -18.79 1.03
C SER A 50 -10.50 -18.24 1.06
N LYS A 51 -11.01 -17.97 2.25
CA LYS A 51 -12.32 -17.33 2.46
C LYS A 51 -12.13 -15.83 2.69
N VAL A 52 -12.27 -15.04 1.62
CA VAL A 52 -12.00 -13.60 1.68
C VAL A 52 -13.21 -12.81 2.16
N LYS A 53 -12.98 -11.86 3.06
CA LYS A 53 -13.96 -10.89 3.55
C LYS A 53 -13.43 -9.48 3.38
N TYR A 54 -14.12 -8.64 2.63
CA TYR A 54 -13.83 -7.22 2.49
C TYR A 54 -14.57 -6.42 3.54
N ALA A 55 -13.85 -5.55 4.27
CA ALA A 55 -14.46 -4.70 5.28
C ALA A 55 -13.62 -3.45 5.57
N ALA A 56 -14.20 -2.52 6.35
CA ALA A 56 -13.50 -1.33 6.81
C ALA A 56 -12.29 -1.69 7.70
N PRO A 57 -11.17 -0.96 7.60
CA PRO A 57 -9.94 -1.26 8.34
C PRO A 57 -10.10 -1.47 9.86
N PRO A 58 -10.82 -0.64 10.60
CA PRO A 58 -11.00 -0.86 12.06
C PRO A 58 -11.79 -2.13 12.36
N LEU A 59 -12.79 -2.46 11.54
CA LEU A 59 -13.56 -3.69 11.73
C LEU A 59 -12.70 -4.93 11.49
N LEU A 60 -11.81 -4.91 10.51
CA LEU A 60 -10.89 -6.02 10.25
C LEU A 60 -9.95 -6.28 11.43
N ASN A 61 -9.42 -5.23 12.05
CA ASN A 61 -8.60 -5.38 13.25
C ASN A 61 -9.41 -6.02 14.41
N HIS A 62 -10.62 -5.53 14.63
CA HIS A 62 -11.51 -6.09 15.65
C HIS A 62 -11.80 -7.59 15.38
N LEU A 63 -12.11 -7.96 14.15
CA LEU A 63 -12.41 -9.33 13.77
C LEU A 63 -11.20 -10.27 13.95
N LEU A 64 -9.97 -9.80 13.66
CA LEU A 64 -8.76 -10.58 13.89
C LEU A 64 -8.50 -10.78 15.39
N LEU A 65 -8.56 -9.71 16.18
CA LEU A 65 -8.34 -9.75 17.63
C LEU A 65 -9.33 -10.69 18.36
N ASN A 66 -10.55 -10.83 17.84
CA ASN A 66 -11.58 -11.72 18.37
C ASN A 66 -11.60 -13.12 17.72
N GLY A 67 -10.58 -13.50 16.94
CA GLY A 67 -10.48 -14.81 16.32
C GLY A 67 -11.55 -15.11 15.24
N GLN A 68 -12.26 -14.09 14.75
CA GLN A 68 -13.25 -14.22 13.68
C GLN A 68 -12.62 -14.18 12.27
N LEU A 69 -11.38 -13.74 12.17
CA LEU A 69 -10.50 -13.85 11.00
C LEU A 69 -9.22 -14.56 11.43
N ASP A 70 -8.59 -15.24 10.47
CA ASP A 70 -7.34 -15.97 10.66
C ASP A 70 -6.14 -15.12 10.21
N ALA A 71 -6.36 -14.23 9.24
CA ALA A 71 -5.36 -13.31 8.72
C ALA A 71 -6.01 -11.99 8.24
N VAL A 72 -5.24 -10.90 8.23
CA VAL A 72 -5.69 -9.59 7.74
C VAL A 72 -4.64 -8.94 6.84
N ILE A 73 -5.10 -8.43 5.71
CA ILE A 73 -4.38 -7.48 4.85
C ILE A 73 -5.01 -6.11 5.07
N ASN A 74 -4.28 -5.22 5.72
CA ASN A 74 -4.79 -3.92 6.10
C ASN A 74 -3.78 -2.81 5.78
N TYR A 75 -4.18 -1.55 5.94
CA TYR A 75 -3.29 -0.42 5.77
C TYR A 75 -2.22 -0.41 6.85
N TRP A 76 -1.05 0.13 6.54
CA TRP A 76 0.15 0.07 7.39
C TRP A 76 -0.10 0.45 8.85
N HIS A 77 -0.86 1.52 9.11
CA HIS A 77 -1.13 2.01 10.47
C HIS A 77 -2.13 1.13 11.24
N TYR A 78 -3.00 0.39 10.56
CA TYR A 78 -3.85 -0.64 11.19
C TYR A 78 -3.06 -1.91 11.48
N ASN A 79 -2.16 -2.30 10.57
CA ASN A 79 -1.23 -3.41 10.82
C ASN A 79 -0.30 -3.09 11.99
N ALA A 80 0.25 -1.88 12.08
CA ALA A 80 1.08 -1.45 13.21
C ALA A 80 0.34 -1.55 14.56
N ARG A 81 -0.95 -1.18 14.60
CA ARG A 81 -1.77 -1.36 15.80
C ARG A 81 -1.92 -2.83 16.19
N LEU A 82 -2.17 -3.72 15.24
CA LEU A 82 -2.24 -5.15 15.48
C LEU A 82 -0.93 -5.71 16.03
N LEU A 83 0.20 -5.26 15.49
CA LEU A 83 1.52 -5.66 15.99
C LEU A 83 1.75 -5.16 17.43
N GLY A 84 1.33 -3.94 17.74
CA GLY A 84 1.36 -3.38 19.09
C GLY A 84 0.43 -4.09 20.09
N GLU A 85 -0.62 -4.75 19.61
CA GLU A 85 -1.53 -5.61 20.40
C GLU A 85 -1.04 -7.08 20.45
N GLY A 86 0.20 -7.36 20.04
CA GLY A 86 0.80 -8.68 20.15
C GLY A 86 0.54 -9.62 18.97
N MET A 87 -0.09 -9.16 17.89
CA MET A 87 -0.18 -9.95 16.66
C MET A 87 1.18 -9.99 15.97
N ARG A 88 1.38 -10.90 15.01
CA ARG A 88 2.63 -10.98 14.24
C ARG A 88 2.42 -10.78 12.74
N SER A 89 3.46 -10.27 12.09
CA SER A 89 3.52 -10.24 10.63
C SER A 89 3.80 -11.64 10.09
N LEU A 90 2.96 -12.11 9.17
CA LEU A 90 3.24 -13.31 8.36
C LEU A 90 4.20 -12.96 7.22
N VAL A 91 3.91 -11.88 6.51
CA VAL A 91 4.73 -11.37 5.43
C VAL A 91 4.49 -9.88 5.24
N SER A 92 5.55 -9.13 4.99
CA SER A 92 5.49 -7.70 4.68
C SER A 92 5.32 -7.47 3.17
N THR A 93 4.88 -6.27 2.79
CA THR A 93 4.84 -5.85 1.38
C THR A 93 6.24 -5.83 0.77
N GLU A 94 7.26 -5.47 1.53
CA GLU A 94 8.66 -5.48 1.11
C GLU A 94 9.13 -6.89 0.76
N GLN A 95 8.84 -7.88 1.61
CA GLN A 95 9.15 -9.27 1.33
C GLN A 95 8.43 -9.80 0.07
N LEU A 96 7.17 -9.37 -0.15
CA LEU A 96 6.46 -9.72 -1.39
C LEU A 96 7.13 -9.12 -2.62
N LEU A 97 7.49 -7.83 -2.56
CA LEU A 97 8.14 -7.13 -3.66
C LEU A 97 9.51 -7.74 -3.96
N ASN A 98 10.31 -8.04 -2.94
CA ASN A 98 11.60 -8.72 -3.11
C ASN A 98 11.42 -10.08 -3.81
N ALA A 99 10.43 -10.86 -3.39
CA ALA A 99 10.13 -12.15 -4.01
C ALA A 99 9.61 -12.04 -5.45
N LEU A 100 9.06 -10.88 -5.85
CA LEU A 100 8.66 -10.54 -7.21
C LEU A 100 9.77 -9.87 -8.03
N GLY A 101 11.01 -9.84 -7.51
CA GLY A 101 12.19 -9.32 -8.22
C GLY A 101 12.43 -7.82 -8.08
N PHE A 102 11.92 -7.18 -7.01
CA PHE A 102 12.21 -5.79 -6.70
C PHE A 102 13.23 -5.73 -5.56
N ASP A 103 14.50 -5.50 -5.89
CA ASP A 103 15.60 -5.52 -4.93
C ASP A 103 15.67 -4.28 -4.03
N LYS A 104 14.92 -3.25 -4.37
CA LYS A 104 14.87 -1.98 -3.64
C LYS A 104 13.48 -1.75 -3.04
N LYS A 105 13.45 -0.99 -1.97
CA LYS A 105 12.22 -0.49 -1.38
C LYS A 105 11.50 0.42 -2.37
N VAL A 106 10.29 0.05 -2.76
CA VAL A 106 9.48 0.82 -3.70
C VAL A 106 8.45 1.66 -2.95
N PRO A 107 8.39 2.98 -3.16
CA PRO A 107 7.38 3.82 -2.53
C PRO A 107 5.99 3.49 -3.09
N MET A 108 5.10 2.99 -2.21
CA MET A 108 3.74 2.57 -2.57
C MET A 108 2.70 3.67 -2.38
N LEU A 109 3.07 4.78 -1.76
CA LEU A 109 2.22 5.93 -1.48
C LEU A 109 2.91 7.21 -1.91
N GLY A 110 2.13 8.19 -2.36
CA GLY A 110 2.63 9.50 -2.76
C GLY A 110 1.57 10.58 -2.65
N TRP A 111 2.00 11.82 -2.75
CA TRP A 111 1.10 12.95 -2.89
C TRP A 111 0.49 12.97 -4.29
N VAL A 112 -0.81 13.24 -4.37
CA VAL A 112 -1.55 13.36 -5.64
C VAL A 112 -2.13 14.76 -5.73
N PHE A 113 -1.95 15.42 -6.88
CA PHE A 113 -2.43 16.78 -7.13
C PHE A 113 -2.73 16.99 -8.62
N ASP A 114 -3.52 18.01 -8.92
CA ASP A 114 -3.79 18.41 -10.30
C ASP A 114 -2.55 19.04 -10.94
N ARG A 115 -2.20 18.59 -12.15
CA ARG A 115 -0.99 19.02 -12.86
C ARG A 115 -1.01 20.52 -13.16
N ALA A 116 -2.10 21.03 -13.72
CA ALA A 116 -2.19 22.43 -14.13
C ALA A 116 -2.09 23.36 -12.92
N GLN A 117 -2.71 22.98 -11.79
CA GLN A 117 -2.59 23.71 -10.54
C GLN A 117 -1.16 23.68 -9.99
N ALA A 118 -0.50 22.52 -10.04
CA ALA A 118 0.87 22.40 -9.59
C ALA A 118 1.84 23.24 -10.44
N GLU A 119 1.67 23.22 -11.75
CA GLU A 119 2.47 24.03 -12.69
C GLU A 119 2.29 25.53 -12.46
N SER A 120 1.04 25.97 -12.28
CA SER A 120 0.72 27.37 -12.04
C SER A 120 1.17 27.88 -10.66
N ARG A 121 1.43 26.98 -9.71
CA ARG A 121 1.84 27.30 -8.32
C ARG A 121 3.12 26.59 -7.92
N ARG A 122 4.08 26.53 -8.80
CA ARG A 122 5.33 25.76 -8.64
C ARG A 122 6.07 26.09 -7.32
N GLU A 123 6.18 27.36 -6.98
CA GLU A 123 6.83 27.78 -5.73
C GLU A 123 6.12 27.25 -4.48
N LEU A 124 4.78 27.29 -4.46
CA LEU A 124 3.98 26.73 -3.38
C LEU A 124 4.17 25.21 -3.27
N MET A 125 4.20 24.50 -4.41
CA MET A 125 4.43 23.06 -4.42
C MET A 125 5.83 22.71 -3.93
N ASN A 126 6.86 23.45 -4.34
CA ASN A 126 8.21 23.26 -3.84
C ASN A 126 8.30 23.47 -2.33
N ALA A 127 7.67 24.53 -1.81
CA ALA A 127 7.62 24.80 -0.36
C ALA A 127 6.90 23.68 0.40
N PHE A 128 5.78 23.17 -0.14
CA PHE A 128 5.04 22.05 0.43
C PHE A 128 5.91 20.77 0.49
N PHE A 129 6.60 20.43 -0.60
CA PHE A 129 7.47 19.25 -0.61
C PHE A 129 8.65 19.41 0.34
N ALA A 130 9.29 20.59 0.37
CA ALA A 130 10.38 20.88 1.30
C ALA A 130 9.94 20.69 2.75
N ALA A 131 8.82 21.26 3.15
CA ALA A 131 8.24 21.10 4.49
C ALA A 131 7.88 19.63 4.79
N SER A 132 7.33 18.90 3.81
CA SER A 132 6.99 17.47 3.95
C SER A 132 8.24 16.61 4.16
N PHE A 133 9.34 16.89 3.43
CA PHE A 133 10.61 16.16 3.62
C PHE A 133 11.27 16.50 4.95
N GLU A 134 11.27 17.77 5.34
CA GLU A 134 11.79 18.20 6.64
C GLU A 134 11.05 17.52 7.79
N ALA A 135 9.71 17.50 7.76
CA ALA A 135 8.90 16.81 8.77
C ALA A 135 9.22 15.32 8.84
N LYS A 136 9.38 14.64 7.69
CA LYS A 136 9.79 13.23 7.65
C LYS A 136 11.18 13.02 8.24
N ALA A 137 12.12 13.90 7.92
CA ALA A 137 13.48 13.84 8.47
C ALA A 137 13.51 14.06 10.01
N LEU A 138 12.67 14.93 10.54
CA LEU A 138 12.50 15.11 11.98
C LEU A 138 11.91 13.84 12.62
N LEU A 139 10.82 13.31 12.09
CA LEU A 139 10.17 12.11 12.60
C LEU A 139 11.05 10.85 12.48
N ALA A 140 11.95 10.80 11.50
CA ALA A 140 12.90 9.70 11.35
C ALA A 140 13.86 9.56 12.55
N ARG A 141 14.28 10.69 13.15
CA ARG A 141 15.40 10.74 14.12
C ARG A 141 15.06 11.27 15.51
N SER A 142 13.89 11.89 15.70
CA SER A 142 13.53 12.52 16.96
C SER A 142 12.35 11.83 17.64
N ASP A 143 12.57 11.22 18.81
CA ASP A 143 11.47 10.68 19.63
C ASP A 143 10.64 11.80 20.26
N LYS A 144 11.27 12.94 20.58
CA LYS A 144 10.58 14.12 21.13
C LYS A 144 9.46 14.61 20.20
N GLU A 145 9.71 14.61 18.89
CA GLU A 145 8.68 15.02 17.92
C GLU A 145 7.52 14.01 17.86
N TRP A 146 7.82 12.72 18.07
CA TRP A 146 6.78 11.71 18.20
C TRP A 146 5.93 11.91 19.46
N ASP A 147 6.53 12.26 20.58
CA ASP A 147 5.79 12.58 21.82
C ASP A 147 4.87 13.77 21.61
N THR A 148 5.32 14.79 20.87
CA THR A 148 4.52 15.98 20.53
C THR A 148 3.26 15.62 19.73
N ILE A 149 3.37 14.72 18.76
CA ILE A 149 2.22 14.31 17.92
C ILE A 149 1.44 13.11 18.46
N ARG A 150 1.88 12.52 19.57
CA ARG A 150 1.27 11.32 20.18
C ARG A 150 -0.26 11.42 20.34
N PRO A 151 -0.84 12.56 20.81
CA PRO A 151 -2.30 12.68 20.93
C PRO A 151 -3.05 12.51 19.60
N LEU A 152 -2.42 12.86 18.47
CA LEU A 152 -3.02 12.74 17.14
C LEU A 152 -3.07 11.28 16.67
N LEU A 153 -2.16 10.43 17.16
CA LEU A 153 -2.08 9.02 16.77
C LEU A 153 -3.20 8.18 17.38
N LYS A 154 -3.84 8.63 18.47
CA LYS A 154 -4.87 7.88 19.20
C LYS A 154 -4.44 6.43 19.48
N ALA A 155 -3.20 6.26 19.93
CA ALA A 155 -2.68 4.96 20.36
C ALA A 155 -3.33 4.54 21.67
N THR A 156 -3.76 3.28 21.76
CA THR A 156 -4.46 2.72 22.93
C THR A 156 -3.52 2.50 24.13
N ASN A 157 -2.24 2.27 23.83
CA ASN A 157 -1.19 2.03 24.82
C ASN A 157 0.20 2.36 24.23
N ASP A 158 1.25 2.20 25.04
CA ASP A 158 2.63 2.52 24.64
C ASP A 158 3.15 1.57 23.55
N GLN A 159 2.78 0.30 23.58
CA GLN A 159 3.20 -0.70 22.59
C GLN A 159 2.64 -0.33 21.21
N VAL A 160 1.37 0.07 21.14
CA VAL A 160 0.74 0.54 19.89
C VAL A 160 1.39 1.84 19.41
N PHE A 161 1.73 2.76 20.31
CA PHE A 161 2.43 4.00 19.95
C PHE A 161 3.79 3.69 19.33
N VAL A 162 4.60 2.85 19.97
CA VAL A 162 5.92 2.45 19.48
C VAL A 162 5.79 1.73 18.12
N ALA A 163 4.85 0.81 17.99
CA ALA A 163 4.63 0.11 16.73
C ALA A 163 4.24 1.06 15.58
N LEU A 164 3.41 2.07 15.83
CA LEU A 164 3.05 3.10 14.85
C LEU A 164 4.25 3.95 14.45
N ARG A 165 5.04 4.40 15.43
CA ARG A 165 6.27 5.17 15.20
C ARG A 165 7.25 4.40 14.32
N ASP A 166 7.54 3.16 14.70
CA ASP A 166 8.57 2.35 14.06
C ASP A 166 8.12 1.93 12.64
N ALA A 167 6.84 1.60 12.46
CA ALA A 167 6.27 1.32 11.14
C ALA A 167 6.32 2.55 10.22
N TYR A 168 6.04 3.76 10.75
CA TYR A 168 6.17 4.99 9.96
C TYR A 168 7.63 5.25 9.57
N ARG A 169 8.58 5.15 10.52
CA ARG A 169 10.01 5.32 10.26
C ARG A 169 10.51 4.36 9.18
N THR A 170 10.12 3.10 9.28
CA THR A 170 10.43 2.10 8.25
C THR A 170 9.84 2.51 6.89
N GLY A 171 8.70 3.20 6.86
CA GLY A 171 8.01 3.63 5.65
C GLY A 171 8.55 4.93 5.03
N ILE A 172 9.41 5.69 5.71
CA ILE A 172 9.99 6.93 5.16
C ILE A 172 10.86 6.57 3.94
N PRO A 173 10.55 7.11 2.75
CA PRO A 173 11.39 6.86 1.58
C PRO A 173 12.71 7.60 1.68
N ASP A 174 13.74 7.02 1.12
CA ASP A 174 14.95 7.74 0.74
C ASP A 174 14.66 8.74 -0.38
N ALA A 175 15.68 9.41 -0.92
CA ALA A 175 15.49 10.29 -2.07
C ALA A 175 14.87 9.50 -3.23
N LEU A 176 13.78 10.03 -3.81
CA LEU A 176 13.13 9.41 -4.96
C LEU A 176 14.01 9.52 -6.21
N SER A 177 14.14 8.43 -6.93
CA SER A 177 14.96 8.31 -8.12
C SER A 177 14.14 7.93 -9.36
N GLN A 178 14.77 7.97 -10.53
CA GLN A 178 14.17 7.50 -11.76
C GLN A 178 13.90 5.98 -11.74
N GLU A 179 14.71 5.26 -11.05
CA GLU A 179 14.53 3.83 -10.85
C GLU A 179 13.25 3.51 -10.06
N ASP A 180 12.88 4.36 -9.11
CA ASP A 180 11.64 4.16 -8.32
C ASP A 180 10.40 4.28 -9.19
N ALA A 181 10.37 5.22 -10.16
CA ALA A 181 9.24 5.32 -11.07
C ALA A 181 9.17 4.13 -12.03
N GLN A 182 10.31 3.63 -12.50
CA GLN A 182 10.33 2.41 -13.31
C GLN A 182 9.85 1.19 -12.49
N ALA A 183 10.22 1.10 -11.22
CA ALA A 183 9.76 0.06 -10.33
C ALA A 183 8.24 0.16 -10.08
N ILE A 184 7.72 1.37 -9.83
CA ILE A 184 6.27 1.60 -9.68
C ILE A 184 5.53 1.20 -10.96
N ARG A 185 6.06 1.52 -12.13
CA ARG A 185 5.49 1.10 -13.41
C ARG A 185 5.44 -0.42 -13.54
N LYS A 186 6.53 -1.11 -13.25
CA LYS A 186 6.56 -2.59 -13.27
C LYS A 186 5.53 -3.20 -12.32
N ILE A 187 5.38 -2.63 -11.12
CA ILE A 187 4.32 -3.05 -10.17
C ILE A 187 2.95 -2.84 -10.77
N TYR A 188 2.70 -1.69 -11.40
CA TYR A 188 1.43 -1.41 -12.06
C TYR A 188 1.12 -2.46 -13.14
N ASP A 189 2.09 -2.83 -13.98
CA ASP A 189 1.92 -3.83 -15.02
C ASP A 189 1.65 -5.25 -14.46
N ILE A 190 2.21 -5.58 -13.29
CA ILE A 190 1.91 -6.83 -12.57
C ILE A 190 0.48 -6.84 -12.03
N LEU A 191 0.03 -5.71 -11.46
CA LEU A 191 -1.30 -5.61 -10.84
C LEU A 191 -2.42 -5.46 -11.88
N TYR A 192 -2.13 -4.84 -13.00
CA TYR A 192 -3.08 -4.51 -14.07
C TYR A 192 -2.50 -4.92 -15.43
N PRO A 193 -2.35 -6.23 -15.71
CA PRO A 193 -1.80 -6.69 -16.96
C PRO A 193 -2.63 -6.15 -18.14
N PRO A 194 -1.98 -5.71 -19.23
CA PRO A 194 -2.70 -5.22 -20.40
C PRO A 194 -3.61 -6.31 -20.96
N LEU A 195 -4.84 -5.94 -21.32
CA LEU A 195 -5.91 -6.83 -21.82
C LEU A 195 -5.55 -7.64 -23.09
N ASN A 196 -4.37 -7.44 -23.67
CA ASN A 196 -3.93 -8.04 -24.92
C ASN A 196 -3.09 -9.33 -24.77
N GLN A 197 -2.91 -9.86 -23.57
CA GLN A 197 -2.28 -11.17 -23.41
C GLN A 197 -3.36 -12.24 -23.20
N GLY A 198 -4.03 -12.65 -24.30
CA GLY A 198 -4.63 -13.97 -24.58
C GLY A 198 -5.31 -14.78 -23.45
N VAL A 199 -5.87 -14.13 -22.45
CA VAL A 199 -6.76 -14.79 -21.50
C VAL A 199 -8.18 -14.37 -21.84
N ALA A 200 -8.96 -15.34 -22.31
CA ALA A 200 -10.38 -15.17 -22.55
C ALA A 200 -11.01 -14.43 -21.36
N ALA A 201 -11.77 -13.39 -21.67
CA ALA A 201 -12.55 -12.63 -20.71
C ALA A 201 -13.60 -13.55 -20.09
N GLU A 202 -13.24 -14.25 -19.01
CA GLU A 202 -14.22 -14.71 -18.06
C GLU A 202 -14.60 -13.50 -17.17
N SER A 203 -15.83 -13.24 -17.13
CA SER A 203 -16.74 -12.23 -16.66
C SER A 203 -16.50 -11.56 -15.29
N ASP A 204 -15.28 -11.22 -14.90
CA ASP A 204 -14.98 -10.42 -13.69
C ASP A 204 -14.19 -9.15 -14.01
N THR A 205 -14.67 -8.39 -14.98
CA THR A 205 -14.25 -6.98 -15.10
C THR A 205 -14.77 -6.23 -13.88
N PRO A 206 -13.90 -5.65 -13.03
CA PRO A 206 -14.37 -4.87 -11.89
C PRO A 206 -15.23 -3.72 -12.40
N VAL A 207 -16.51 -3.75 -12.08
CA VAL A 207 -17.47 -2.65 -12.27
C VAL A 207 -17.10 -1.55 -11.29
N MET A 208 -16.02 -0.83 -11.53
CA MET A 208 -15.68 0.38 -10.78
C MET A 208 -15.03 1.42 -11.69
N MET A 209 -15.82 1.95 -12.62
CA MET A 209 -15.71 3.33 -13.10
C MET A 209 -17.07 3.74 -13.72
N ARG A 210 -18.13 3.64 -12.93
CA ARG A 210 -19.30 4.48 -13.14
C ARG A 210 -19.33 5.54 -12.07
N ALA A 211 -18.52 6.58 -12.26
CA ALA A 211 -18.80 7.88 -11.68
C ALA A 211 -20.14 8.34 -12.28
N LYS A 212 -21.14 8.49 -11.45
CA LYS A 212 -22.41 9.15 -11.82
C LYS A 212 -22.09 10.59 -12.21
N ASN A 213 -22.50 10.95 -13.44
CA ASN A 213 -22.74 12.31 -13.90
C ASN A 213 -21.57 13.30 -13.90
N SER A 214 -20.71 13.19 -14.90
CA SER A 214 -20.17 14.33 -15.63
C SER A 214 -20.04 13.93 -17.10
N GLU A 215 -20.34 14.85 -18.02
CA GLU A 215 -20.42 14.65 -19.47
C GLU A 215 -19.17 13.95 -20.05
N PRO A 216 -19.30 13.21 -21.17
CA PRO A 216 -18.19 12.45 -21.72
C PRO A 216 -17.17 13.37 -22.38
N SER A 217 -16.17 13.83 -21.64
CA SER A 217 -14.94 14.29 -22.26
C SER A 217 -14.30 13.07 -22.94
N LYS A 218 -13.93 13.22 -24.19
CA LYS A 218 -13.38 12.21 -25.10
C LYS A 218 -12.38 11.33 -24.37
N ARG A 219 -12.78 10.10 -24.03
CA ARG A 219 -11.89 9.08 -23.47
C ARG A 219 -10.84 8.75 -24.51
N ASN A 220 -9.61 9.13 -24.22
CA ASN A 220 -8.47 8.62 -24.93
C ASN A 220 -8.27 7.15 -24.50
N ASN A 221 -8.50 6.23 -25.42
CA ASN A 221 -8.57 4.76 -25.20
C ASN A 221 -7.18 4.12 -25.01
N ASN A 222 -6.21 4.88 -24.48
CA ASN A 222 -4.89 4.38 -24.15
C ASN A 222 -4.77 4.22 -22.62
N ASN A 223 -4.98 3.00 -22.14
CA ASN A 223 -4.55 2.52 -20.80
C ASN A 223 -3.01 2.51 -20.72
N LYS A 224 -2.35 3.59 -21.10
CA LYS A 224 -0.91 3.77 -20.94
C LYS A 224 -0.68 4.46 -19.60
N PHE A 225 0.16 3.84 -18.78
CA PHE A 225 0.77 4.48 -17.64
C PHE A 225 1.42 5.78 -18.11
N ASP A 226 0.93 6.91 -17.62
CA ASP A 226 1.48 8.21 -17.99
C ASP A 226 2.67 8.51 -17.07
N GLU A 227 3.88 8.42 -17.60
CA GLU A 227 5.11 8.79 -16.90
C GLU A 227 5.10 10.25 -16.43
N GLY A 228 4.30 11.10 -17.06
CA GLY A 228 4.04 12.45 -16.61
C GLY A 228 3.23 12.57 -15.32
N MET A 229 2.67 11.47 -14.76
CA MET A 229 2.10 11.45 -13.42
C MET A 229 3.17 11.54 -12.32
N PHE A 230 4.44 11.28 -12.61
CA PHE A 230 5.52 11.34 -11.65
C PHE A 230 6.38 12.59 -11.88
N TRP A 231 6.13 13.60 -11.08
CA TRP A 231 6.80 14.89 -11.19
C TRP A 231 8.14 14.87 -10.46
N TRP A 232 9.14 14.16 -10.99
CA TRP A 232 10.52 14.14 -10.46
C TRP A 232 11.21 15.50 -10.48
N GLN A 233 10.81 16.41 -11.40
CA GLN A 233 11.38 17.73 -11.53
C GLN A 233 11.20 18.60 -10.29
N PHE A 234 10.23 18.27 -9.42
CA PHE A 234 10.02 18.92 -8.13
C PHE A 234 10.85 18.30 -7.00
N LEU A 235 11.44 17.14 -7.22
CA LEU A 235 12.13 16.36 -6.19
C LEU A 235 13.64 16.51 -6.25
N ARG A 236 14.19 17.21 -7.24
CA ARG A 236 15.61 17.55 -7.26
C ARG A 236 15.84 18.77 -6.37
N PRO A 237 16.79 18.70 -5.39
CA PRO A 237 17.37 19.91 -4.84
C PRO A 237 17.89 20.75 -6.00
N GLN A 238 17.55 22.04 -6.05
CA GLN A 238 18.22 22.92 -6.97
C GLN A 238 19.68 22.93 -6.53
N GLU A 239 20.57 22.40 -7.36
CA GLU A 239 22.01 22.60 -7.19
C GLU A 239 22.26 24.11 -7.25
N SER A 240 22.58 24.68 -6.10
CA SER A 240 23.02 26.08 -5.93
C SER A 240 24.48 26.21 -6.28
#